data_38d2e90b969bb4ef278dcb8fe0092ba3
#
_entry.id   38d2e90b969bb4ef278dcb8fe0092ba3
#
_cell.length_a   1.000
_cell.length_b   1.000
_cell.length_c   1.000
_cell.angle_alpha   90.00
_cell.angle_beta   90.00
_cell.angle_gamma   90.00
#
_symmetry.space_group_name_H-M   'P 1'
#
loop_
_entity.id
_entity.type
_entity.pdbx_description
1 polymer ?
#
loop_
_entity_poly.entity_id
_entity_poly.type
_entity_poly.pdbx_seq_one_letter_code
_entity_poly.pdbx_strand_id
1 'polypeptide(L)'
;MSKLIVAFDIGKKNFAFVVEEVADLKFFKDLDNIPKPQRYFKTGPKETLGTPLEKFTNVLDKLTLGNKVIMSKNHDLTEGTTQTTILEEKIFLNMYEVLDSYASTWDKCSAILIEKQMAFGTGKQNTMAMKLAQHCYSYFIYKYRGSKHPVEFPAFHKTQLLGAPKHFGTLTKVFKNGNTREVQDNRKRWAARKAIDILTKRGDMDTMGEIDSKHQNKQQQDDMSDCLLMCEAYSIMTYYDTPK
;
A
#
# COMPACT_ATOMS: atom_id res chain seq x y z
N MET A 1 -17.45 -14.15 7.15
CA MET A 1 -17.18 -13.76 5.76
C MET A 1 -15.83 -13.09 5.71
N SER A 2 -14.94 -13.55 4.83
CA SER A 2 -13.67 -12.89 4.60
C SER A 2 -13.87 -11.45 4.12
N LYS A 3 -12.99 -10.54 4.49
CA LYS A 3 -13.07 -9.14 4.09
C LYS A 3 -12.02 -8.89 3.03
N LEU A 4 -12.44 -8.38 1.87
CA LEU A 4 -11.52 -7.94 0.83
C LEU A 4 -11.24 -6.45 0.99
N ILE A 5 -9.99 -6.08 0.81
CA ILE A 5 -9.52 -4.69 0.77
C ILE A 5 -8.85 -4.47 -0.57
N VAL A 6 -9.03 -3.31 -1.17
CA VAL A 6 -8.20 -2.88 -2.31
C VAL A 6 -7.48 -1.60 -1.95
N ALA A 7 -6.21 -1.51 -2.31
CA ALA A 7 -5.40 -0.31 -2.19
C ALA A 7 -4.83 0.11 -3.55
N PHE A 8 -4.86 1.41 -3.82
CA PHE A 8 -4.38 2.04 -5.05
C PHE A 8 -3.22 3.00 -4.77
N ASP A 9 -2.14 2.84 -5.52
CA ASP A 9 -1.11 3.87 -5.71
C ASP A 9 -1.23 4.43 -7.13
N ILE A 10 -1.41 5.76 -7.25
CA ILE A 10 -1.91 6.36 -8.48
C ILE A 10 -0.86 7.21 -9.17
N GLY A 11 -0.39 6.69 -10.30
CA GLY A 11 0.44 7.39 -11.26
C GLY A 11 -0.05 7.16 -12.68
N LYS A 12 0.25 8.06 -13.61
CA LYS A 12 -0.20 7.89 -15.01
C LYS A 12 0.47 6.72 -15.74
N LYS A 13 1.75 6.42 -15.40
CA LYS A 13 2.50 5.27 -15.97
C LYS A 13 2.45 4.03 -15.10
N ASN A 14 2.06 4.22 -13.85
CA ASN A 14 2.00 3.17 -12.85
C ASN A 14 0.73 3.36 -12.05
N PHE A 15 -0.38 2.92 -12.60
CA PHE A 15 -1.65 2.82 -11.89
C PHE A 15 -1.68 1.44 -11.25
N ALA A 16 -1.19 1.37 -10.01
CA ALA A 16 -1.03 0.12 -9.29
C ALA A 16 -2.19 -0.12 -8.33
N PHE A 17 -2.57 -1.38 -8.17
CA PHE A 17 -3.45 -1.80 -7.09
C PHE A 17 -3.17 -3.23 -6.62
N VAL A 18 -3.49 -3.48 -5.35
CA VAL A 18 -3.48 -4.79 -4.73
C VAL A 18 -4.83 -5.03 -4.07
N VAL A 19 -5.40 -6.21 -4.30
CA VAL A 19 -6.58 -6.72 -3.60
C VAL A 19 -6.14 -7.80 -2.65
N GLU A 20 -6.46 -7.63 -1.37
CA GLU A 20 -6.08 -8.55 -0.30
C GLU A 20 -7.30 -9.05 0.47
N GLU A 21 -7.33 -10.33 0.75
CA GLU A 21 -8.25 -10.97 1.67
C GLU A 21 -7.66 -10.95 3.08
N VAL A 22 -8.41 -10.37 4.01
CA VAL A 22 -8.01 -10.28 5.42
C VAL A 22 -8.39 -11.56 6.15
N ALA A 23 -7.45 -12.11 6.89
CA ALA A 23 -7.66 -13.30 7.71
C ALA A 23 -8.78 -13.11 8.75
N ASP A 24 -9.47 -14.19 9.09
CA ASP A 24 -10.48 -14.15 10.15
C ASP A 24 -9.82 -13.97 11.52
N LEU A 25 -10.16 -12.89 12.19
CA LEU A 25 -9.60 -12.47 13.47
C LEU A 25 -9.89 -13.41 14.66
N LYS A 26 -10.85 -14.31 14.52
CA LYS A 26 -11.23 -15.24 15.60
C LYS A 26 -10.08 -16.12 16.10
N PHE A 27 -9.01 -16.20 15.32
CA PHE A 27 -7.82 -17.02 15.65
C PHE A 27 -6.70 -16.26 16.38
N PHE A 28 -6.81 -14.92 16.55
CA PHE A 28 -5.72 -14.13 17.11
C PHE A 28 -5.92 -13.74 18.58
N LYS A 29 -5.84 -14.75 19.46
CA LYS A 29 -5.82 -14.53 20.92
C LYS A 29 -4.57 -13.79 21.41
N ASP A 30 -3.50 -13.76 20.60
CA ASP A 30 -2.22 -13.16 20.98
C ASP A 30 -2.26 -11.63 21.06
N LEU A 31 -3.23 -10.98 20.40
CA LEU A 31 -3.40 -9.52 20.50
C LEU A 31 -3.70 -9.07 21.92
N ASP A 32 -4.49 -9.84 22.65
CA ASP A 32 -4.93 -9.47 24.01
C ASP A 32 -3.82 -9.64 25.06
N ASN A 33 -2.76 -10.39 24.72
CA ASN A 33 -1.63 -10.64 25.62
C ASN A 33 -0.71 -9.43 25.80
N ILE A 34 -0.80 -8.42 24.92
CA ILE A 34 -0.02 -7.18 25.04
C ILE A 34 -0.98 -6.02 25.34
N PRO A 35 -0.91 -5.41 26.53
CA PRO A 35 -1.75 -4.27 26.88
C PRO A 35 -1.61 -3.12 25.87
N LYS A 36 -2.72 -2.48 25.49
CA LYS A 36 -2.73 -1.38 24.49
C LYS A 36 -1.67 -0.30 24.71
N PRO A 37 -1.38 0.18 25.94
CA PRO A 37 -0.33 1.17 26.17
C PRO A 37 1.09 0.68 25.83
N GLN A 38 1.28 -0.65 25.70
CA GLN A 38 2.57 -1.26 25.40
C GLN A 38 2.72 -1.66 23.92
N ARG A 39 1.72 -1.33 23.07
CA ARG A 39 1.75 -1.72 21.66
C ARG A 39 2.50 -0.72 20.78
N TYR A 40 2.35 0.58 21.07
CA TYR A 40 2.86 1.65 20.23
C TYR A 40 3.62 2.71 21.01
N PHE A 41 4.62 3.31 20.37
CA PHE A 41 5.19 4.56 20.88
C PHE A 41 4.17 5.68 20.76
N LYS A 42 3.99 6.46 21.82
CA LYS A 42 3.17 7.67 21.76
C LYS A 42 3.82 8.68 20.81
N THR A 43 3.10 9.08 19.78
CA THR A 43 3.53 10.10 18.83
C THR A 43 2.59 11.31 18.94
N GLY A 44 2.99 12.31 19.73
CA GLY A 44 2.31 13.59 19.79
C GLY A 44 0.99 13.61 20.58
N PRO A 45 0.31 14.77 20.62
CA PRO A 45 -0.89 14.98 21.44
C PRO A 45 -2.17 14.41 20.83
N LYS A 46 -2.12 13.87 19.61
CA LYS A 46 -3.28 13.23 18.97
C LYS A 46 -3.15 11.71 19.06
N GLU A 47 -4.27 11.04 19.31
CA GLU A 47 -4.44 9.59 19.41
C GLU A 47 -4.21 8.87 18.06
N THR A 48 -3.10 9.14 17.41
CA THR A 48 -2.69 8.41 16.22
C THR A 48 -1.87 7.20 16.61
N LEU A 49 -2.15 6.05 16.00
CA LEU A 49 -1.31 4.87 16.16
C LEU A 49 0.14 5.22 15.82
N GLY A 50 1.03 5.00 16.78
CA GLY A 50 2.46 5.25 16.63
C GLY A 50 3.21 4.10 15.94
N THR A 51 4.53 4.16 15.98
CA THR A 51 5.37 3.04 15.59
C THR A 51 5.20 1.90 16.60
N PRO A 52 4.96 0.65 16.18
CA PRO A 52 4.81 -0.46 17.11
C PRO A 52 6.10 -0.70 17.90
N LEU A 53 5.93 -1.09 19.16
CA LEU A 53 7.04 -1.57 19.99
C LEU A 53 7.51 -2.94 19.50
N GLU A 54 8.77 -3.29 19.73
CA GLU A 54 9.38 -4.52 19.22
C GLU A 54 8.57 -5.77 19.52
N LYS A 55 8.10 -5.94 20.76
CA LYS A 55 7.25 -7.08 21.15
C LYS A 55 5.94 -7.14 20.36
N PHE A 56 5.39 -5.98 20.00
CA PHE A 56 4.16 -5.90 19.25
C PHE A 56 4.39 -6.09 17.74
N THR A 57 5.54 -5.70 17.23
CA THR A 57 5.94 -5.97 15.83
C THR A 57 5.89 -7.45 15.51
N ASN A 58 6.37 -8.31 16.43
CA ASN A 58 6.31 -9.75 16.26
C ASN A 58 4.88 -10.31 16.20
N VAL A 59 3.95 -9.69 16.92
CA VAL A 59 2.52 -10.04 16.85
C VAL A 59 1.92 -9.57 15.53
N LEU A 60 2.22 -8.34 15.10
CA LEU A 60 1.76 -7.81 13.82
C LEU A 60 2.27 -8.65 12.64
N ASP A 61 3.52 -9.06 12.66
CA ASP A 61 4.08 -9.95 11.64
C ASP A 61 3.30 -11.27 11.53
N LYS A 62 2.89 -11.85 12.67
CA LYS A 62 2.03 -13.04 12.67
C LYS A 62 0.63 -12.76 12.12
N LEU A 63 0.04 -11.60 12.46
CA LEU A 63 -1.28 -11.21 11.97
C LEU A 63 -1.30 -11.06 10.46
N THR A 64 -0.30 -10.39 9.90
CA THR A 64 -0.18 -10.20 8.45
C THR A 64 0.02 -11.51 7.69
N LEU A 65 0.60 -12.54 8.31
CA LEU A 65 0.79 -13.86 7.68
C LEU A 65 -0.51 -14.57 7.31
N GLY A 66 -1.62 -14.24 7.96
CA GLY A 66 -2.92 -14.85 7.67
C GLY A 66 -3.64 -14.22 6.46
N ASN A 67 -3.24 -13.04 6.03
CA ASN A 67 -3.83 -12.36 4.88
C ASN A 67 -3.37 -13.01 3.56
N LYS A 68 -4.16 -12.85 2.49
CA LYS A 68 -3.88 -13.43 1.18
C LYS A 68 -4.07 -12.41 0.08
N VAL A 69 -3.06 -12.22 -0.78
CA VAL A 69 -3.23 -11.43 -1.99
C VAL A 69 -4.10 -12.22 -2.98
N ILE A 70 -5.17 -11.59 -3.44
CA ILE A 70 -6.09 -12.16 -4.43
C ILE A 70 -5.75 -11.67 -5.83
N MET A 71 -5.23 -10.45 -5.93
CA MET A 71 -4.86 -9.83 -7.20
C MET A 71 -3.87 -8.71 -6.96
N SER A 72 -2.87 -8.61 -7.84
CA SER A 72 -1.98 -7.45 -7.94
C SER A 72 -1.85 -7.04 -9.41
N LYS A 73 -1.96 -5.76 -9.71
CA LYS A 73 -1.89 -5.23 -11.08
C LYS A 73 -1.21 -3.87 -11.11
N ASN A 74 -0.58 -3.60 -12.25
CA ASN A 74 -0.03 -2.30 -12.59
C ASN A 74 -0.35 -1.98 -14.05
N HIS A 75 -0.92 -0.81 -14.31
CA HIS A 75 -1.34 -0.39 -15.63
C HIS A 75 -0.64 0.92 -16.05
N ASP A 76 -0.23 1.00 -17.30
CA ASP A 76 0.18 2.26 -17.92
C ASP A 76 -1.05 2.95 -18.52
N LEU A 77 -1.43 4.09 -17.96
CA LEU A 77 -2.58 4.88 -18.44
C LEU A 77 -2.23 5.76 -19.64
N THR A 78 -0.97 5.76 -20.10
CA THR A 78 -0.52 6.66 -21.17
C THR A 78 -0.70 6.05 -22.57
N GLU A 79 -1.30 4.89 -22.70
CA GLU A 79 -1.58 4.30 -23.99
C GLU A 79 -2.45 5.20 -24.85
N GLY A 80 -1.98 5.47 -26.09
CA GLY A 80 -2.68 6.36 -27.02
C GLY A 80 -2.58 7.85 -26.70
N THR A 81 -1.72 8.26 -25.74
CA THR A 81 -1.46 9.69 -25.47
C THR A 81 -0.26 10.19 -26.26
N THR A 82 -0.25 11.52 -26.53
CA THR A 82 0.80 12.17 -27.31
C THR A 82 1.80 12.93 -26.46
N GLN A 83 1.39 13.38 -25.27
CA GLN A 83 2.21 14.24 -24.40
C GLN A 83 2.50 13.60 -23.05
N THR A 84 3.76 13.69 -22.63
CA THR A 84 4.20 13.14 -21.36
C THR A 84 4.11 14.11 -20.19
N THR A 85 3.98 15.41 -20.47
CA THR A 85 4.05 16.48 -19.46
C THR A 85 2.71 16.94 -18.93
N ILE A 86 1.61 16.58 -19.60
CA ILE A 86 0.24 16.93 -19.20
C ILE A 86 -0.62 15.68 -18.95
N LEU A 87 -1.78 15.88 -18.35
CA LEU A 87 -2.84 14.88 -18.28
C LEU A 87 -3.83 15.15 -19.42
N GLU A 88 -3.72 14.35 -20.49
CA GLU A 88 -4.70 14.35 -21.58
C GLU A 88 -5.99 13.65 -21.11
N GLU A 89 -7.12 13.97 -21.75
CA GLU A 89 -8.40 13.33 -21.50
C GLU A 89 -8.31 11.80 -21.59
N LYS A 90 -7.53 11.29 -22.56
CA LYS A 90 -7.32 9.85 -22.77
C LYS A 90 -6.77 9.13 -21.53
N ILE A 91 -5.93 9.79 -20.72
CA ILE A 91 -5.42 9.20 -19.46
C ILE A 91 -6.56 8.92 -18.46
N PHE A 92 -7.52 9.83 -18.37
CA PHE A 92 -8.67 9.64 -17.48
C PHE A 92 -9.61 8.56 -18.01
N LEU A 93 -9.82 8.52 -19.33
CA LEU A 93 -10.62 7.47 -19.98
C LEU A 93 -9.97 6.10 -19.76
N ASN A 94 -8.67 5.95 -19.99
CA ASN A 94 -7.94 4.71 -19.74
C ASN A 94 -8.05 4.29 -18.26
N MET A 95 -7.97 5.23 -17.31
CA MET A 95 -8.17 4.94 -15.89
C MET A 95 -9.58 4.41 -15.62
N TYR A 96 -10.62 5.02 -16.19
CA TYR A 96 -11.99 4.55 -16.02
C TYR A 96 -12.21 3.19 -16.68
N GLU A 97 -11.65 2.93 -17.86
CA GLU A 97 -11.68 1.62 -18.51
C GLU A 97 -11.04 0.53 -17.62
N VAL A 98 -9.89 0.83 -17.00
CA VAL A 98 -9.26 -0.07 -16.02
C VAL A 98 -10.18 -0.27 -14.81
N LEU A 99 -10.71 0.80 -14.21
CA LEU A 99 -11.58 0.69 -13.05
C LEU A 99 -12.86 -0.11 -13.35
N ASP A 100 -13.45 0.08 -14.52
CA ASP A 100 -14.66 -0.64 -14.94
C ASP A 100 -14.37 -2.12 -15.24
N SER A 101 -13.20 -2.45 -15.79
CA SER A 101 -12.82 -3.84 -16.08
C SER A 101 -12.74 -4.72 -14.83
N TYR A 102 -12.49 -4.13 -13.65
CA TYR A 102 -12.46 -4.83 -12.37
C TYR A 102 -13.67 -4.52 -11.47
N ALA A 103 -14.74 -3.96 -12.00
CA ALA A 103 -15.92 -3.52 -11.23
C ALA A 103 -16.45 -4.60 -10.30
N SER A 104 -16.57 -5.85 -10.77
CA SER A 104 -17.04 -6.99 -9.96
C SER A 104 -16.12 -7.34 -8.79
N THR A 105 -14.85 -6.99 -8.87
CA THR A 105 -13.89 -7.13 -7.77
C THR A 105 -14.12 -6.05 -6.73
N TRP A 106 -14.26 -4.79 -7.17
CA TRP A 106 -14.56 -3.68 -6.26
C TRP A 106 -15.86 -3.86 -5.51
N ASP A 107 -16.86 -4.47 -6.15
CA ASP A 107 -18.16 -4.76 -5.53
C ASP A 107 -18.02 -5.70 -4.32
N LYS A 108 -17.03 -6.56 -4.30
CA LYS A 108 -16.73 -7.48 -3.19
C LYS A 108 -15.86 -6.87 -2.09
N CYS A 109 -15.12 -5.78 -2.39
CA CYS A 109 -14.26 -5.14 -1.41
C CYS A 109 -15.06 -4.44 -0.31
N SER A 110 -14.69 -4.67 0.93
CA SER A 110 -15.24 -3.98 2.11
C SER A 110 -14.62 -2.61 2.34
N ALA A 111 -13.41 -2.38 1.81
CA ALA A 111 -12.69 -1.12 1.87
C ALA A 111 -11.96 -0.85 0.56
N ILE A 112 -11.92 0.43 0.18
CA ILE A 112 -11.24 0.94 -1.02
C ILE A 112 -10.30 2.03 -0.54
N LEU A 113 -8.99 1.80 -0.63
CA LEU A 113 -7.95 2.70 -0.15
C LEU A 113 -7.30 3.39 -1.34
N ILE A 114 -7.15 4.70 -1.28
CA ILE A 114 -6.45 5.48 -2.28
C ILE A 114 -5.32 6.22 -1.56
N GLU A 115 -4.08 6.06 -2.01
CA GLU A 115 -2.96 6.75 -1.38
C GLU A 115 -3.18 8.26 -1.41
N LYS A 116 -3.17 8.86 -0.22
CA LYS A 116 -3.30 10.31 -0.08
C LYS A 116 -2.04 11.00 -0.61
N GLN A 117 -2.18 11.67 -1.74
CA GLN A 117 -1.11 12.47 -2.31
C GLN A 117 -0.87 13.74 -1.48
N MET A 118 0.39 14.01 -1.12
CA MET A 118 0.72 15.17 -0.27
C MET A 118 0.70 16.46 -1.09
N ALA A 119 -0.11 17.42 -0.64
CA ALA A 119 -0.22 18.75 -1.24
C ALA A 119 0.87 19.73 -0.75
N PHE A 120 1.52 19.42 0.38
CA PHE A 120 2.42 20.35 1.07
C PHE A 120 3.79 19.73 1.29
N GLY A 121 4.82 20.47 0.95
CA GLY A 121 6.23 20.12 1.14
C GLY A 121 7.13 21.06 0.33
N THR A 122 8.39 21.14 0.70
CA THR A 122 9.41 21.93 0.00
C THR A 122 9.82 21.35 -1.36
N GLY A 123 9.21 20.22 -1.77
CA GLY A 123 9.42 19.56 -3.07
C GLY A 123 8.40 19.93 -4.12
N LYS A 124 8.70 19.63 -5.39
CA LYS A 124 7.75 19.78 -6.50
C LYS A 124 6.51 18.91 -6.22
N GLN A 125 5.35 19.54 -6.10
CA GLN A 125 4.08 18.84 -5.95
C GLN A 125 3.82 17.96 -7.17
N ASN A 126 3.44 16.71 -6.95
CA ASN A 126 2.97 15.85 -8.04
C ASN A 126 1.49 16.13 -8.33
N THR A 127 1.23 17.30 -8.93
CA THR A 127 -0.13 17.75 -9.24
C THR A 127 -0.88 16.78 -10.16
N MET A 128 -0.17 16.03 -11.01
CA MET A 128 -0.78 15.02 -11.87
C MET A 128 -1.31 13.83 -11.07
N ALA A 129 -0.50 13.29 -10.16
CA ALA A 129 -0.94 12.20 -9.29
C ALA A 129 -2.11 12.64 -8.40
N MET A 130 -2.08 13.88 -7.88
CA MET A 130 -3.20 14.44 -7.10
C MET A 130 -4.49 14.49 -7.90
N LYS A 131 -4.45 14.98 -9.14
CA LYS A 131 -5.63 15.02 -10.02
C LYS A 131 -6.17 13.64 -10.32
N LEU A 132 -5.30 12.70 -10.69
CA LEU A 132 -5.72 11.31 -10.94
C LEU A 132 -6.30 10.66 -9.69
N ALA A 133 -5.70 10.87 -8.51
CA ALA A 133 -6.20 10.34 -7.25
C ALA A 133 -7.61 10.88 -6.93
N GLN A 134 -7.86 12.16 -7.17
CA GLN A 134 -9.19 12.76 -6.98
C GLN A 134 -10.21 12.20 -7.98
N HIS A 135 -9.83 11.96 -9.23
CA HIS A 135 -10.72 11.32 -10.21
C HIS A 135 -11.03 9.87 -9.83
N CYS A 136 -10.04 9.09 -9.39
CA CYS A 136 -10.24 7.74 -8.89
C CYS A 136 -11.18 7.73 -7.66
N TYR A 137 -10.95 8.64 -6.72
CA TYR A 137 -11.82 8.82 -5.54
C TYR A 137 -13.25 9.15 -5.95
N SER A 138 -13.43 10.10 -6.88
CA SER A 138 -14.74 10.51 -7.39
C SER A 138 -15.47 9.38 -8.13
N TYR A 139 -14.73 8.54 -8.88
CA TYR A 139 -15.30 7.36 -9.53
C TYR A 139 -15.98 6.45 -8.52
N PHE A 140 -15.32 6.12 -7.40
CA PHE A 140 -15.90 5.25 -6.39
C PHE A 140 -17.04 5.91 -5.61
N ILE A 141 -16.98 7.22 -5.34
CA ILE A 141 -18.11 7.97 -4.78
C ILE A 141 -19.34 7.87 -5.69
N TYR A 142 -19.16 8.12 -6.99
CA TYR A 142 -20.23 8.06 -7.96
C TYR A 142 -20.79 6.64 -8.10
N LYS A 143 -19.90 5.64 -8.22
CA LYS A 143 -20.27 4.23 -8.40
C LYS A 143 -21.09 3.72 -7.22
N TYR A 144 -20.67 4.00 -6.02
CA TYR A 144 -21.28 3.43 -4.81
C TYR A 144 -22.30 4.32 -4.11
N ARG A 145 -22.39 5.60 -4.46
CA ARG A 145 -23.38 6.55 -3.96
C ARG A 145 -23.64 6.47 -2.45
N GLY A 146 -22.57 6.33 -1.67
CA GLY A 146 -22.63 6.26 -0.21
C GLY A 146 -22.78 4.86 0.38
N SER A 147 -22.98 3.81 -0.42
CA SER A 147 -23.01 2.43 0.10
C SER A 147 -21.60 1.91 0.46
N LYS A 148 -20.56 2.48 -0.15
CA LYS A 148 -19.14 2.30 0.21
C LYS A 148 -18.44 3.65 0.13
N HIS A 149 -17.50 3.88 1.07
CA HIS A 149 -16.74 5.11 1.11
C HIS A 149 -15.27 4.80 0.80
N PRO A 150 -14.70 5.33 -0.29
CA PRO A 150 -13.26 5.27 -0.50
C PRO A 150 -12.53 6.06 0.59
N VAL A 151 -11.38 5.58 1.00
CA VAL A 151 -10.58 6.14 2.09
C VAL A 151 -9.28 6.72 1.50
N GLU A 152 -9.06 8.02 1.69
CA GLU A 152 -7.74 8.60 1.44
C GLU A 152 -6.77 8.13 2.52
N PHE A 153 -5.87 7.21 2.18
CA PHE A 153 -4.96 6.59 3.12
C PHE A 153 -3.63 7.34 3.20
N PRO A 154 -3.26 7.88 4.39
CA PRO A 154 -1.99 8.60 4.53
C PRO A 154 -0.78 7.69 4.33
N ALA A 155 0.10 8.05 3.38
CA ALA A 155 1.28 7.27 3.00
C ALA A 155 2.21 6.89 4.18
N PHE A 156 2.29 7.72 5.24
CA PHE A 156 3.15 7.44 6.38
C PHE A 156 2.66 6.27 7.24
N HIS A 157 1.36 6.00 7.28
CA HIS A 157 0.82 4.89 8.08
C HIS A 157 1.34 3.54 7.61
N LYS A 158 1.47 3.31 6.29
CA LYS A 158 1.97 2.04 5.75
C LYS A 158 3.36 1.66 6.27
N THR A 159 4.23 2.63 6.46
CA THR A 159 5.58 2.37 6.97
C THR A 159 5.64 2.38 8.49
N GLN A 160 4.97 3.34 9.12
CA GLN A 160 5.01 3.51 10.57
C GLN A 160 4.41 2.32 11.31
N LEU A 161 3.22 1.87 10.91
CA LEU A 161 2.51 0.76 11.56
C LEU A 161 3.20 -0.59 11.35
N LEU A 162 3.92 -0.75 10.25
CA LEU A 162 4.66 -1.97 9.95
C LEU A 162 6.10 -1.97 10.49
N GLY A 163 6.45 -0.99 11.32
CA GLY A 163 7.70 -0.96 12.07
C GLY A 163 8.89 -0.37 11.33
N ALA A 164 8.67 0.53 10.37
CA ALA A 164 9.78 1.24 9.73
C ALA A 164 10.60 2.04 10.76
N PRO A 165 11.93 2.01 10.69
CA PRO A 165 12.78 2.76 11.60
C PRO A 165 12.60 4.27 11.41
N LYS A 166 12.76 5.04 12.48
CA LYS A 166 12.73 6.52 12.41
C LYS A 166 13.89 7.07 11.59
N HIS A 167 15.05 6.43 11.70
CA HIS A 167 16.28 6.79 10.99
C HIS A 167 16.76 5.59 10.18
N PHE A 168 16.96 5.80 8.90
CA PHE A 168 17.46 4.77 8.00
C PHE A 168 18.99 4.86 7.94
N GLY A 169 19.67 3.71 8.09
CA GLY A 169 21.10 3.59 7.94
C GLY A 169 21.54 3.47 6.47
N THR A 170 22.72 2.91 6.26
CA THR A 170 23.25 2.55 4.93
C THR A 170 22.99 1.07 4.64
N LEU A 171 22.85 0.76 3.37
CA LEU A 171 22.71 -0.61 2.85
C LEU A 171 23.84 -0.88 1.86
N THR A 172 24.38 -2.09 1.90
CA THR A 172 25.30 -2.55 0.86
C THR A 172 24.51 -3.07 -0.33
N LYS A 173 24.59 -2.37 -1.46
CA LYS A 173 23.99 -2.81 -2.71
C LYS A 173 25.02 -3.60 -3.52
N VAL A 174 24.68 -4.83 -3.90
CA VAL A 174 25.47 -5.66 -4.80
C VAL A 174 24.96 -5.47 -6.22
N PHE A 175 25.84 -5.16 -7.16
CA PHE A 175 25.54 -5.01 -8.58
C PHE A 175 25.74 -6.32 -9.31
N LYS A 176 25.16 -6.43 -10.53
CA LYS A 176 25.27 -7.64 -11.37
C LYS A 176 26.71 -8.07 -11.73
N ASN A 177 27.63 -7.12 -11.70
CA ASN A 177 29.07 -7.36 -11.93
C ASN A 177 29.84 -7.76 -10.64
N GLY A 178 29.12 -8.04 -9.53
CA GLY A 178 29.72 -8.39 -8.25
C GLY A 178 30.24 -7.22 -7.41
N ASN A 179 30.29 -6.02 -7.95
CA ASN A 179 30.72 -4.84 -7.18
C ASN A 179 29.69 -4.49 -6.11
N THR A 180 30.17 -3.98 -4.98
CA THR A 180 29.33 -3.51 -3.88
C THR A 180 29.45 -2.00 -3.71
N ARG A 181 28.36 -1.35 -3.33
CA ARG A 181 28.35 0.07 -2.97
C ARG A 181 27.42 0.29 -1.79
N GLU A 182 27.88 1.09 -0.85
CA GLU A 182 27.00 1.61 0.19
C GLU A 182 26.03 2.65 -0.38
N VAL A 183 24.75 2.50 -0.05
CA VAL A 183 23.69 3.42 -0.44
C VAL A 183 22.84 3.76 0.79
N GLN A 184 22.49 5.05 0.92
CA GLN A 184 21.59 5.48 1.99
C GLN A 184 20.26 4.75 1.86
N ASP A 185 19.81 4.08 2.91
CA ASP A 185 18.48 3.50 2.97
C ASP A 185 17.40 4.59 3.07
N ASN A 186 16.17 4.27 2.73
CA ASN A 186 15.05 5.19 2.81
C ASN A 186 13.72 4.42 2.88
N ARG A 187 12.63 5.15 3.12
CA ARG A 187 11.29 4.56 3.25
C ARG A 187 10.90 3.68 2.06
N LYS A 188 11.16 4.12 0.83
CA LYS A 188 10.80 3.34 -0.37
C LYS A 188 11.52 2.00 -0.42
N ARG A 189 12.84 1.99 -0.20
CA ARG A 189 13.62 0.75 -0.17
C ARG A 189 13.18 -0.17 0.97
N TRP A 190 12.90 0.41 2.13
CA TRP A 190 12.39 -0.35 3.27
C TRP A 190 11.02 -0.96 2.94
N ALA A 191 10.11 -0.19 2.34
CA ALA A 191 8.77 -0.66 1.96
C ALA A 191 8.84 -1.84 0.99
N ALA A 192 9.65 -1.73 -0.06
CA ALA A 192 9.82 -2.82 -1.03
C ALA A 192 10.36 -4.10 -0.35
N ARG A 193 11.37 -3.98 0.54
CA ARG A 193 11.88 -5.15 1.28
C ARG A 193 10.85 -5.74 2.24
N LYS A 194 10.08 -4.89 2.93
CA LYS A 194 9.04 -5.36 3.85
C LYS A 194 7.92 -6.10 3.12
N ALA A 195 7.51 -5.61 1.94
CA ALA A 195 6.53 -6.31 1.10
C ALA A 195 7.02 -7.70 0.68
N ILE A 196 8.25 -7.80 0.20
CA ILE A 196 8.88 -9.09 -0.15
C ILE A 196 9.01 -10.01 1.08
N ASP A 197 9.43 -9.48 2.25
CA ASP A 197 9.50 -10.25 3.48
C ASP A 197 8.14 -10.85 3.88
N ILE A 198 7.07 -10.06 3.80
CA ILE A 198 5.70 -10.51 4.08
C ILE A 198 5.30 -11.64 3.12
N LEU A 199 5.46 -11.44 1.82
CA LEU A 199 5.10 -12.44 0.81
C LEU A 199 5.93 -13.72 0.94
N THR A 200 7.22 -13.59 1.19
CA THR A 200 8.11 -14.74 1.45
C THR A 200 7.66 -15.55 2.65
N LYS A 201 7.34 -14.89 3.76
CA LYS A 201 6.84 -15.55 4.99
C LYS A 201 5.49 -16.24 4.78
N ARG A 202 4.66 -15.74 3.87
CA ARG A 202 3.38 -16.36 3.46
C ARG A 202 3.57 -17.51 2.50
N GLY A 203 4.73 -17.66 1.87
CA GLY A 203 4.95 -18.57 0.76
C GLY A 203 4.22 -18.14 -0.53
N ASP A 204 3.83 -16.86 -0.64
CA ASP A 204 3.16 -16.31 -1.81
C ASP A 204 4.18 -15.95 -2.90
N MET A 205 4.72 -16.99 -3.54
CA MET A 205 5.75 -16.85 -4.57
C MET A 205 5.21 -16.23 -5.86
N ASP A 206 3.92 -16.41 -6.14
CA ASP A 206 3.27 -15.88 -7.36
C ASP A 206 3.20 -14.36 -7.29
N THR A 207 2.63 -13.81 -6.21
CA THR A 207 2.58 -12.35 -6.00
C THR A 207 3.99 -11.75 -5.86
N MET A 208 4.90 -12.45 -5.19
CA MET A 208 6.29 -12.02 -5.09
C MET A 208 6.92 -11.94 -6.48
N GLY A 209 6.69 -12.95 -7.34
CA GLY A 209 7.14 -12.97 -8.73
C GLY A 209 6.52 -11.85 -9.57
N GLU A 210 5.26 -11.49 -9.34
CA GLU A 210 4.62 -10.34 -9.99
C GLU A 210 5.28 -9.02 -9.57
N ILE A 211 5.54 -8.81 -8.27
CA ILE A 211 6.16 -7.59 -7.76
C ILE A 211 7.64 -7.50 -8.13
N ASP A 212 8.40 -8.59 -8.01
CA ASP A 212 9.87 -8.62 -8.29
C ASP A 212 10.20 -9.09 -9.72
N SER A 213 9.25 -9.01 -10.62
CA SER A 213 9.42 -9.44 -12.01
C SER A 213 10.52 -8.64 -12.71
N LYS A 214 11.39 -9.36 -13.46
CA LYS A 214 12.40 -8.73 -14.32
C LYS A 214 11.82 -7.86 -15.44
N HIS A 215 10.54 -8.04 -15.74
CA HIS A 215 9.80 -7.27 -16.74
C HIS A 215 9.24 -5.95 -16.19
N GLN A 216 9.22 -5.79 -14.86
CA GLN A 216 8.80 -4.56 -14.23
C GLN A 216 9.98 -3.62 -13.99
N ASN A 217 9.77 -2.33 -14.18
CA ASN A 217 10.72 -1.33 -13.75
C ASN A 217 10.62 -1.14 -12.23
N LYS A 218 11.68 -0.57 -11.64
CA LYS A 218 11.75 -0.38 -10.18
C LYS A 218 10.57 0.41 -9.61
N GLN A 219 10.04 1.38 -10.37
CA GLN A 219 8.92 2.19 -9.91
C GLN A 219 7.64 1.35 -9.78
N GLN A 220 7.39 0.44 -10.71
CA GLN A 220 6.25 -0.48 -10.65
C GLN A 220 6.34 -1.42 -9.44
N GLN A 221 7.55 -1.90 -9.13
CA GLN A 221 7.80 -2.70 -7.92
C GLN A 221 7.53 -1.91 -6.65
N ASP A 222 8.01 -0.66 -6.58
CA ASP A 222 7.79 0.23 -5.44
C ASP A 222 6.28 0.49 -5.24
N ASP A 223 5.55 0.81 -6.33
CA ASP A 223 4.13 1.18 -6.26
C ASP A 223 3.23 -0.02 -5.86
N MET A 224 3.50 -1.23 -6.37
CA MET A 224 2.78 -2.44 -5.95
C MET A 224 3.11 -2.83 -4.50
N SER A 225 4.37 -2.67 -4.08
CA SER A 225 4.77 -2.87 -2.68
C SER A 225 4.04 -1.90 -1.76
N ASP A 226 3.92 -0.65 -2.17
CA ASP A 226 3.20 0.39 -1.42
C ASP A 226 1.71 0.04 -1.27
N CYS A 227 1.06 -0.48 -2.31
CA CYS A 227 -0.33 -0.96 -2.25
C CYS A 227 -0.50 -2.12 -1.25
N LEU A 228 0.39 -3.13 -1.28
CA LEU A 228 0.35 -4.23 -0.33
C LEU A 228 0.48 -3.72 1.11
N LEU A 229 1.47 -2.87 1.38
CA LEU A 229 1.67 -2.33 2.73
C LEU A 229 0.53 -1.42 3.19
N MET A 230 -0.21 -0.78 2.28
CA MET A 230 -1.44 -0.05 2.63
C MET A 230 -2.54 -1.00 3.08
N CYS A 231 -2.75 -2.12 2.38
CA CYS A 231 -3.71 -3.14 2.80
C CYS A 231 -3.38 -3.67 4.20
N GLU A 232 -2.11 -4.01 4.44
CA GLU A 232 -1.64 -4.50 5.75
C GLU A 232 -1.85 -3.48 6.87
N ALA A 233 -1.41 -2.24 6.65
CA ALA A 233 -1.55 -1.20 7.65
C ALA A 233 -3.02 -0.89 7.96
N TYR A 234 -3.88 -0.88 6.94
CA TYR A 234 -5.32 -0.68 7.12
C TYR A 234 -5.96 -1.85 7.88
N SER A 235 -5.57 -3.08 7.59
CA SER A 235 -6.03 -4.28 8.30
C SER A 235 -5.73 -4.19 9.79
N ILE A 236 -4.50 -3.77 10.13
CA ILE A 236 -4.08 -3.55 11.51
C ILE A 236 -4.95 -2.47 12.18
N MET A 237 -5.10 -1.31 11.54
CA MET A 237 -5.84 -0.18 12.10
C MET A 237 -7.32 -0.50 12.31
N THR A 238 -7.93 -1.22 11.38
CA THR A 238 -9.39 -1.32 11.30
C THR A 238 -9.92 -2.61 11.89
N TYR A 239 -9.16 -3.70 11.76
CA TYR A 239 -9.65 -5.02 12.11
C TYR A 239 -8.90 -5.65 13.28
N TYR A 240 -7.61 -5.38 13.41
CA TYR A 240 -6.77 -6.04 14.41
C TYR A 240 -6.59 -5.21 15.67
N ASP A 241 -6.35 -3.94 15.55
CA ASP A 241 -6.08 -3.06 16.68
C ASP A 241 -6.88 -1.76 16.61
N THR A 242 -8.20 -1.90 16.51
CA THR A 242 -9.08 -0.73 16.54
C THR A 242 -8.93 -0.03 17.89
N PRO A 243 -8.48 1.23 17.97
CA PRO A 243 -8.54 2.01 19.18
C PRO A 243 -10.03 2.14 19.59
N LYS A 244 -10.38 1.68 20.76
CA LYS A 244 -11.70 1.94 21.36
C LYS A 244 -11.67 3.28 22.03
#